data_51aa0341b4aa6c80dba4e217508da3fd
#
_entry.id   51aa0341b4aa6c80dba4e217508da3fd
#
_cell.length_a   1.000
_cell.length_b   1.000
_cell.length_c   1.000
_cell.angle_alpha   90.00
_cell.angle_beta   90.00
_cell.angle_gamma   90.00
#
_symmetry.space_group_name_H-M   'P 1'
#
loop_
_entity.id
_entity.type
_entity.pdbx_description
1 polymer ?
#
loop_
_entity_poly.entity_id
_entity_poly.type
_entity_poly.pdbx_seq_one_letter_code
_entity_poly.pdbx_strand_id
1 'polypeptide(L)'
;LFSSALQFPFGSRAVNSATVAEGAPPPGPLADPAALWPWIFADGPVDRRAVLGAILDACSDGRTVAVVCPPEDASMWVAAVCQAQSGRSARDFSWSTFERARSLATARSRGITLACIPPDDAAEAAELSGVLVIPTGETPRTGVFGGEPTFVGGAGVPVSAWSALLDLVFLSSEDAIGFSRGLRSGDVV
;
A
#
# COMPACT_ATOMS: atom_id res chain seq x y z
N LEU A 1 2.29 -13.07 -2.08
CA LEU A 1 3.41 -13.32 -3.03
C LEU A 1 4.35 -12.13 -3.03
N PHE A 2 4.91 -11.82 -1.85
CA PHE A 2 5.77 -10.67 -1.69
C PHE A 2 7.20 -11.07 -1.85
N SER A 3 7.68 -10.78 -3.01
CA SER A 3 8.99 -10.24 -3.34
C SER A 3 10.19 -10.70 -2.53
N SER A 4 10.52 -11.98 -2.64
CA SER A 4 11.92 -12.37 -2.59
C SER A 4 12.63 -12.10 -3.93
N ALA A 5 11.92 -11.63 -4.95
CA ALA A 5 12.38 -11.63 -6.32
C ALA A 5 12.90 -10.29 -6.85
N LEU A 6 12.87 -9.21 -6.10
CA LEU A 6 13.23 -7.91 -6.65
C LEU A 6 14.49 -7.30 -6.05
N GLN A 7 15.53 -8.10 -5.94
CA GLN A 7 16.88 -7.58 -6.09
C GLN A 7 17.33 -7.88 -7.52
N PHE A 8 16.84 -7.11 -8.47
CA PHE A 8 17.50 -7.05 -9.77
C PHE A 8 18.70 -6.12 -9.64
N PRO A 9 19.94 -6.63 -9.77
CA PRO A 9 21.09 -5.75 -9.92
C PRO A 9 20.88 -4.96 -11.22
N PHE A 10 20.90 -3.65 -11.13
CA PHE A 10 20.96 -2.77 -12.30
C PHE A 10 22.13 -3.24 -13.18
N GLY A 11 21.83 -3.69 -14.40
CA GLY A 11 22.84 -4.10 -15.36
C GLY A 11 23.00 -5.60 -15.61
N SER A 12 22.13 -6.48 -15.10
CA SER A 12 22.19 -7.88 -15.48
C SER A 12 21.75 -8.08 -16.92
N ARG A 13 22.61 -8.71 -17.72
CA ARG A 13 22.27 -9.31 -19.02
C ARG A 13 21.02 -10.18 -18.86
N ALA A 14 20.23 -10.25 -19.92
CA ALA A 14 19.10 -11.16 -20.01
C ALA A 14 19.47 -12.52 -19.39
N VAL A 15 18.83 -12.84 -18.29
CA VAL A 15 18.98 -14.16 -17.68
C VAL A 15 18.36 -15.13 -18.66
N ASN A 16 19.17 -15.99 -19.25
CA ASN A 16 18.67 -17.16 -19.96
C ASN A 16 17.68 -17.86 -19.03
N SER A 17 16.54 -18.23 -19.56
CA SER A 17 15.47 -18.90 -18.85
C SER A 17 16.01 -20.06 -18.00
N ALA A 18 16.41 -19.74 -16.76
CA ALA A 18 16.61 -20.77 -15.77
C ALA A 18 15.25 -21.43 -15.54
N THR A 19 15.19 -22.71 -15.53
CA THR A 19 14.01 -23.49 -15.17
C THR A 19 13.49 -22.94 -13.86
N VAL A 20 12.33 -22.26 -13.90
CA VAL A 20 11.67 -21.79 -12.69
C VAL A 20 11.33 -23.03 -11.88
N ALA A 21 11.87 -23.16 -10.69
CA ALA A 21 11.54 -24.29 -9.82
C ALA A 21 10.01 -24.34 -9.65
N GLU A 22 9.41 -25.51 -9.87
CA GLU A 22 8.01 -25.74 -9.59
C GLU A 22 7.75 -25.51 -8.10
N GLY A 23 7.04 -24.44 -7.78
CA GLY A 23 6.66 -24.08 -6.43
C GLY A 23 6.55 -22.56 -6.25
N ALA A 24 5.77 -22.15 -5.26
CA ALA A 24 5.72 -20.75 -4.87
C ALA A 24 7.08 -20.32 -4.29
N PRO A 25 7.61 -19.15 -4.65
CA PRO A 25 8.81 -18.63 -4.01
C PRO A 25 8.60 -18.51 -2.49
N PRO A 26 9.65 -18.68 -1.68
CA PRO A 26 9.53 -18.51 -0.24
C PRO A 26 9.00 -17.11 0.09
N PRO A 27 8.16 -16.98 1.13
CA PRO A 27 7.64 -15.68 1.52
C PRO A 27 8.80 -14.76 1.93
N GLY A 28 8.74 -13.52 1.44
CA GLY A 28 9.70 -12.47 1.84
C GLY A 28 9.50 -12.05 3.30
N PRO A 29 10.46 -11.31 3.90
CA PRO A 29 10.42 -10.91 5.30
C PRO A 29 9.17 -10.09 5.66
N LEU A 30 8.65 -9.28 4.74
CA LEU A 30 7.42 -8.51 4.95
C LEU A 30 6.13 -9.36 4.82
N ALA A 31 6.25 -10.65 4.55
CA ALA A 31 5.12 -11.55 4.64
C ALA A 31 4.72 -11.84 6.08
N ASP A 32 5.63 -11.70 7.06
CA ASP A 32 5.27 -11.80 8.48
C ASP A 32 4.69 -10.47 8.97
N PRO A 33 3.44 -10.44 9.48
CA PRO A 33 2.86 -9.27 10.11
C PRO A 33 3.73 -8.66 11.22
N ALA A 34 4.44 -9.50 11.98
CA ALA A 34 5.31 -9.02 13.06
C ALA A 34 6.51 -8.19 12.58
N ALA A 35 6.90 -8.31 11.32
CA ALA A 35 7.96 -7.48 10.74
C ALA A 35 7.45 -6.12 10.26
N LEU A 36 6.14 -5.97 10.05
CA LEU A 36 5.53 -4.79 9.42
C LEU A 36 4.79 -3.89 10.41
N TRP A 37 3.88 -4.45 11.21
CA TRP A 37 3.00 -3.63 12.04
C TRP A 37 3.71 -2.76 13.07
N PRO A 38 4.82 -3.18 13.71
CA PRO A 38 5.59 -2.28 14.58
C PRO A 38 6.06 -1.00 13.86
N TRP A 39 6.35 -1.07 12.56
CA TRP A 39 6.72 0.09 11.76
C TRP A 39 5.52 1.03 11.53
N ILE A 40 4.33 0.50 11.27
CA ILE A 40 3.09 1.31 11.13
C ILE A 40 2.74 2.01 12.44
N PHE A 41 2.93 1.33 13.58
CA PHE A 41 2.60 1.84 14.92
C PHE A 41 3.73 2.61 15.60
N ALA A 42 4.89 2.72 14.96
CA ALA A 42 6.01 3.46 15.54
C ALA A 42 5.66 4.94 15.71
N ASP A 43 5.96 5.48 16.88
CA ASP A 43 5.84 6.89 17.15
C ASP A 43 6.70 7.71 16.17
N GLY A 44 6.14 8.81 15.69
CA GLY A 44 6.83 9.65 14.72
C GLY A 44 6.06 10.94 14.44
N PRO A 45 6.63 11.82 13.61
CA PRO A 45 5.98 13.08 13.23
C PRO A 45 4.70 12.88 12.39
N VAL A 46 4.53 11.69 11.83
CA VAL A 46 3.39 11.34 10.98
C VAL A 46 2.71 10.09 11.53
N ASP A 47 1.39 10.14 11.65
CA ASP A 47 0.59 8.96 11.96
C ASP A 47 0.45 8.08 10.71
N ARG A 48 1.27 7.04 10.63
CA ARG A 48 1.26 6.10 9.51
C ARG A 48 -0.04 5.29 9.40
N ARG A 49 -0.78 5.11 10.49
CA ARG A 49 -2.09 4.44 10.46
C ARG A 49 -3.10 5.30 9.72
N ALA A 50 -3.12 6.61 9.99
CA ALA A 50 -3.96 7.55 9.26
C ALA A 50 -3.63 7.58 7.77
N VAL A 51 -2.33 7.53 7.40
CA VAL A 51 -1.89 7.42 6.00
C VAL A 51 -2.36 6.10 5.38
N LEU A 52 -2.21 4.98 6.07
CA LEU A 52 -2.68 3.67 5.60
C LEU A 52 -4.21 3.67 5.38
N GLY A 53 -4.98 4.22 6.32
CA GLY A 53 -6.42 4.39 6.19
C GLY A 53 -6.79 5.18 4.94
N ALA A 54 -6.14 6.32 4.71
CA ALA A 54 -6.35 7.14 3.51
C ALA A 54 -6.04 6.40 2.20
N ILE A 55 -4.98 5.57 2.18
CA ILE A 55 -4.64 4.73 1.02
C ILE A 55 -5.74 3.70 0.77
N LEU A 56 -6.19 3.00 1.81
CA LEU A 56 -7.25 1.99 1.71
C LEU A 56 -8.57 2.59 1.24
N ASP A 57 -8.94 3.76 1.77
CA ASP A 57 -10.12 4.51 1.36
C ASP A 57 -10.07 4.88 -0.12
N ALA A 58 -8.95 5.43 -0.57
CA ALA A 58 -8.76 5.83 -1.95
C ALA A 58 -8.79 4.63 -2.93
N CYS A 59 -8.18 3.52 -2.55
CA CYS A 59 -8.25 2.28 -3.33
C CYS A 59 -9.69 1.73 -3.40
N SER A 60 -10.44 1.82 -2.29
CA SER A 60 -11.84 1.38 -2.22
C SER A 60 -12.76 2.29 -3.05
N ASP A 61 -12.43 3.57 -3.20
CA ASP A 61 -13.13 4.54 -4.07
C ASP A 61 -12.78 4.35 -5.57
N GLY A 62 -11.97 3.34 -5.90
CA GLY A 62 -11.59 3.00 -7.28
C GLY A 62 -10.59 3.95 -7.92
N ARG A 63 -9.89 4.76 -7.13
CA ARG A 63 -8.86 5.68 -7.62
C ARG A 63 -7.54 4.96 -7.86
N THR A 64 -6.78 5.45 -8.81
CA THR A 64 -5.35 5.13 -8.88
C THR A 64 -4.62 5.99 -7.87
N VAL A 65 -3.91 5.35 -6.95
CA VAL A 65 -3.22 6.01 -5.84
C VAL A 65 -1.72 6.08 -6.13
N ALA A 66 -1.16 7.28 -6.07
CA ALA A 66 0.28 7.52 -6.08
C ALA A 66 0.75 7.84 -4.65
N VAL A 67 1.41 6.89 -4.01
CA VAL A 67 1.99 7.05 -2.68
C VAL A 67 3.36 7.70 -2.82
N VAL A 68 3.49 8.93 -2.34
CA VAL A 68 4.77 9.67 -2.32
C VAL A 68 5.55 9.28 -1.10
N CYS A 69 6.61 8.49 -1.28
CA CYS A 69 7.42 8.01 -0.18
C CYS A 69 8.90 7.87 -0.59
N PRO A 70 9.83 7.86 0.38
CA PRO A 70 11.20 7.42 0.14
C PRO A 70 11.21 6.01 -0.46
N PRO A 71 12.13 5.70 -1.41
CA PRO A 71 12.18 4.39 -2.05
C PRO A 71 12.33 3.21 -1.08
N GLU A 72 13.01 3.41 0.04
CA GLU A 72 13.20 2.42 1.10
C GLU A 72 11.90 2.04 1.81
N ASP A 73 10.92 2.95 1.86
CA ASP A 73 9.63 2.73 2.51
C ASP A 73 8.57 2.12 1.58
N ALA A 74 8.81 2.15 0.27
CA ALA A 74 7.82 1.74 -0.71
C ALA A 74 7.29 0.32 -0.52
N SER A 75 8.19 -0.63 -0.23
CA SER A 75 7.81 -2.01 0.04
C SER A 75 7.00 -2.18 1.34
N MET A 76 7.27 -1.33 2.33
CA MET A 76 6.54 -1.32 3.61
C MET A 76 5.09 -0.88 3.39
N TRP A 77 4.88 0.22 2.65
CA TRP A 77 3.54 0.71 2.32
C TRP A 77 2.72 -0.31 1.52
N VAL A 78 3.31 -0.89 0.47
CA VAL A 78 2.64 -1.93 -0.31
C VAL A 78 2.29 -3.14 0.55
N ALA A 79 3.23 -3.59 1.39
CA ALA A 79 2.99 -4.71 2.30
C ALA A 79 1.87 -4.40 3.31
N ALA A 80 1.83 -3.16 3.86
CA ALA A 80 0.80 -2.75 4.80
C ALA A 80 -0.60 -2.79 4.17
N VAL A 81 -0.75 -2.22 2.97
CA VAL A 81 -2.02 -2.27 2.23
C VAL A 81 -2.45 -3.72 1.97
N CYS A 82 -1.54 -4.58 1.55
CA CYS A 82 -1.86 -5.97 1.28
C CYS A 82 -2.18 -6.78 2.55
N GLN A 83 -1.51 -6.49 3.66
CA GLN A 83 -1.77 -7.17 4.94
C GLN A 83 -3.05 -6.68 5.62
N ALA A 84 -3.49 -5.48 5.30
CA ALA A 84 -4.75 -4.92 5.75
C ALA A 84 -5.96 -5.41 4.91
N GLN A 85 -5.76 -6.23 3.89
CA GLN A 85 -6.82 -6.75 3.04
C GLN A 85 -7.03 -8.25 3.23
N SER A 86 -8.23 -8.74 2.88
CA SER A 86 -8.47 -10.18 2.82
C SER A 86 -7.55 -10.82 1.76
N GLY A 87 -7.23 -12.10 1.94
CA GLY A 87 -6.39 -12.82 0.98
C GLY A 87 -6.95 -12.81 -0.46
N ARG A 88 -8.27 -12.70 -0.63
CA ARG A 88 -8.92 -12.54 -1.93
C ARG A 88 -8.66 -11.15 -2.50
N SER A 89 -8.97 -10.10 -1.76
CA SER A 89 -8.76 -8.72 -2.20
C SER A 89 -7.30 -8.42 -2.51
N ALA A 90 -6.38 -8.95 -1.68
CA ALA A 90 -4.95 -8.78 -1.89
C ALA A 90 -4.41 -9.46 -3.17
N ARG A 91 -5.09 -10.52 -3.69
CA ARG A 91 -4.72 -11.15 -4.97
C ARG A 91 -5.13 -10.32 -6.17
N ASP A 92 -6.25 -9.64 -6.06
CA ASP A 92 -6.80 -8.81 -7.14
C ASP A 92 -6.21 -7.39 -7.12
N PHE A 93 -5.44 -7.06 -6.07
CA PHE A 93 -4.81 -5.77 -5.88
C PHE A 93 -3.52 -5.66 -6.69
N SER A 94 -3.45 -4.67 -7.56
CA SER A 94 -2.33 -4.43 -8.46
C SER A 94 -1.50 -3.24 -8.01
N TRP A 95 -0.20 -3.42 -7.91
CA TRP A 95 0.69 -2.40 -7.34
C TRP A 95 2.08 -2.37 -8.00
N SER A 96 2.77 -1.24 -7.79
CA SER A 96 4.18 -1.05 -8.14
C SER A 96 4.91 -0.36 -6.98
N THR A 97 6.09 -0.86 -6.61
CA THR A 97 6.94 -0.24 -5.59
C THR A 97 7.79 0.91 -6.10
N PHE A 98 7.83 1.12 -7.41
CA PHE A 98 8.56 2.23 -8.01
C PHE A 98 7.97 2.61 -9.37
N GLU A 99 7.46 3.84 -9.43
CA GLU A 99 7.04 4.47 -10.68
C GLU A 99 7.57 5.92 -10.71
N ARG A 100 7.62 6.49 -11.92
CA ARG A 100 7.85 7.92 -12.11
C ARG A 100 6.53 8.57 -12.48
N ALA A 101 6.33 9.85 -12.14
CA ALA A 101 5.09 10.56 -12.47
C ALA A 101 4.71 10.39 -13.95
N ARG A 102 5.67 10.55 -14.86
CA ARG A 102 5.49 10.38 -16.32
C ARG A 102 5.00 8.98 -16.74
N SER A 103 5.19 7.95 -15.92
CA SER A 103 4.78 6.57 -16.22
C SER A 103 3.43 6.19 -15.57
N LEU A 104 2.89 7.02 -14.67
CA LEU A 104 1.65 6.71 -13.94
C LEU A 104 0.44 6.51 -14.87
N ALA A 105 0.32 7.28 -15.94
CA ALA A 105 -0.75 7.09 -16.92
C ALA A 105 -0.68 5.71 -17.58
N THR A 106 0.53 5.24 -17.89
CA THR A 106 0.76 3.89 -18.43
C THR A 106 0.53 2.81 -17.37
N ALA A 107 1.00 3.01 -16.16
CA ALA A 107 0.76 2.10 -15.04
C ALA A 107 -0.75 1.92 -14.81
N ARG A 108 -1.51 3.02 -14.76
CA ARG A 108 -2.97 3.01 -14.67
C ARG A 108 -3.64 2.23 -15.80
N SER A 109 -3.22 2.44 -17.06
CA SER A 109 -3.78 1.71 -18.20
C SER A 109 -3.52 0.19 -18.15
N ARG A 110 -2.52 -0.24 -17.37
CA ARG A 110 -2.22 -1.65 -17.07
C ARG A 110 -2.97 -2.17 -15.83
N GLY A 111 -3.84 -1.37 -15.23
CA GLY A 111 -4.62 -1.73 -14.06
C GLY A 111 -3.87 -1.62 -12.73
N ILE A 112 -2.73 -0.91 -12.66
CA ILE A 112 -2.07 -0.62 -11.39
C ILE A 112 -2.96 0.33 -10.58
N THR A 113 -3.38 -0.12 -9.41
CA THR A 113 -4.22 0.65 -8.49
C THR A 113 -3.41 1.47 -7.49
N LEU A 114 -2.23 0.98 -7.10
CA LEU A 114 -1.32 1.67 -6.19
C LEU A 114 0.09 1.69 -6.76
N ALA A 115 0.68 2.88 -6.83
CA ALA A 115 2.07 3.06 -7.25
C ALA A 115 2.83 3.90 -6.23
N CYS A 116 4.03 3.46 -5.82
CA CYS A 116 4.92 4.30 -5.04
C CYS A 116 5.78 5.16 -5.97
N ILE A 117 5.87 6.45 -5.67
CA ILE A 117 6.66 7.41 -6.43
C ILE A 117 7.62 8.18 -5.49
N PRO A 118 8.78 8.63 -5.98
CA PRO A 118 9.68 9.44 -5.18
C PRO A 118 9.09 10.83 -4.89
N PRO A 119 9.52 11.50 -3.80
CA PRO A 119 9.02 12.82 -3.42
C PRO A 119 9.17 13.88 -4.50
N ASP A 120 10.23 13.82 -5.30
CA ASP A 120 10.50 14.77 -6.38
C ASP A 120 9.44 14.74 -7.49
N ASP A 121 8.69 13.66 -7.61
CA ASP A 121 7.67 13.46 -8.63
C ASP A 121 6.26 13.89 -8.17
N ALA A 122 6.10 14.30 -6.89
CA ALA A 122 4.79 14.57 -6.29
C ALA A 122 4.01 15.66 -7.03
N ALA A 123 4.68 16.76 -7.38
CA ALA A 123 4.03 17.88 -8.06
C ALA A 123 3.54 17.51 -9.47
N GLU A 124 4.37 16.80 -10.25
CA GLU A 124 4.00 16.31 -11.57
C GLU A 124 2.85 15.29 -11.51
N ALA A 125 2.89 14.39 -10.52
CA ALA A 125 1.82 13.42 -10.33
C ALA A 125 0.48 14.05 -9.94
N ALA A 126 0.48 15.15 -9.18
CA ALA A 126 -0.72 15.85 -8.76
C ALA A 126 -1.48 16.52 -9.93
N GLU A 127 -0.81 16.77 -11.05
CA GLU A 127 -1.42 17.31 -12.26
C GLU A 127 -2.14 16.24 -13.10
N LEU A 128 -1.91 14.97 -12.79
CA LEU A 128 -2.47 13.87 -13.57
C LEU A 128 -3.93 13.59 -13.23
N SER A 129 -4.79 13.69 -14.22
CA SER A 129 -6.22 13.38 -14.05
C SER A 129 -6.44 11.92 -13.63
N GLY A 130 -7.25 11.73 -12.59
CA GLY A 130 -7.64 10.40 -12.08
C GLY A 130 -6.57 9.67 -11.28
N VAL A 131 -5.53 10.37 -10.86
CA VAL A 131 -4.54 9.93 -9.88
C VAL A 131 -4.74 10.72 -8.59
N LEU A 132 -4.80 10.05 -7.47
CA LEU A 132 -4.76 10.67 -6.15
C LEU A 132 -3.35 10.53 -5.58
N VAL A 133 -2.74 11.66 -5.27
CA VAL A 133 -1.41 11.72 -4.65
C VAL A 133 -1.55 11.72 -3.14
N ILE A 134 -0.90 10.75 -2.47
CA ILE A 134 -0.88 10.63 -1.01
C ILE A 134 0.55 10.78 -0.51
N PRO A 135 0.93 11.94 0.06
CA PRO A 135 2.23 12.11 0.67
C PRO A 135 2.31 11.37 1.99
N THR A 136 3.35 10.57 2.18
CA THR A 136 3.57 9.84 3.45
C THR A 136 4.30 10.66 4.51
N GLY A 137 4.71 11.88 4.18
CA GLY A 137 5.34 12.83 5.09
C GLY A 137 4.36 13.70 5.88
N GLU A 138 3.06 13.54 5.66
CA GLU A 138 2.01 14.34 6.29
C GLU A 138 0.92 13.44 6.84
N THR A 139 0.40 13.77 8.04
CA THR A 139 -0.75 13.06 8.59
C THR A 139 -2.03 13.55 7.93
N PRO A 140 -2.81 12.68 7.26
CA PRO A 140 -4.11 13.03 6.72
C PRO A 140 -5.08 13.52 7.80
N ARG A 141 -5.99 14.42 7.43
CA ARG A 141 -7.13 14.73 8.29
C ARG A 141 -8.16 13.61 8.14
N THR A 142 -8.19 12.72 9.11
CA THR A 142 -9.07 11.55 9.12
C THR A 142 -10.54 11.97 9.10
N GLY A 143 -11.31 11.34 8.22
CA GLY A 143 -12.76 11.49 8.13
C GLY A 143 -13.52 10.53 9.06
N VAL A 144 -14.83 10.46 8.86
CA VAL A 144 -15.74 9.59 9.61
C VAL A 144 -16.59 8.79 8.64
N PHE A 145 -16.72 7.49 8.85
CA PHE A 145 -17.57 6.63 8.02
C PHE A 145 -19.01 7.13 7.98
N GLY A 146 -19.55 7.32 6.79
CA GLY A 146 -20.88 7.87 6.57
C GLY A 146 -21.02 9.38 6.86
N GLY A 147 -19.91 10.07 7.15
CA GLY A 147 -19.86 11.50 7.45
C GLY A 147 -18.81 12.25 6.63
N GLU A 148 -17.94 12.99 7.31
CA GLU A 148 -16.89 13.76 6.64
C GLU A 148 -15.85 12.84 5.97
N PRO A 149 -15.38 13.19 4.76
CA PRO A 149 -14.32 12.44 4.09
C PRO A 149 -12.96 12.64 4.76
N THR A 150 -12.06 11.68 4.58
CA THR A 150 -10.63 11.85 4.85
C THR A 150 -10.05 12.84 3.84
N PHE A 151 -9.31 13.85 4.29
CA PHE A 151 -8.63 14.81 3.43
C PHE A 151 -7.14 14.49 3.33
N VAL A 152 -6.69 14.22 2.12
CA VAL A 152 -5.30 13.89 1.81
C VAL A 152 -4.95 14.35 0.40
N GLY A 153 -3.73 14.87 0.21
CA GLY A 153 -3.27 15.34 -1.10
C GLY A 153 -4.18 16.38 -1.75
N GLY A 154 -4.83 17.23 -0.95
CA GLY A 154 -5.77 18.26 -1.44
C GLY A 154 -7.14 17.73 -1.86
N ALA A 155 -7.44 16.45 -1.70
CA ALA A 155 -8.71 15.83 -2.07
C ALA A 155 -9.44 15.21 -0.89
N GLY A 156 -10.78 15.21 -0.95
CA GLY A 156 -11.63 14.43 -0.04
C GLY A 156 -11.80 13.00 -0.56
N VAL A 157 -11.64 12.02 0.32
CA VAL A 157 -11.82 10.60 0.03
C VAL A 157 -12.85 10.05 1.00
N PRO A 158 -13.94 9.43 0.54
CA PRO A 158 -14.93 8.83 1.43
C PRO A 158 -14.29 7.74 2.31
N VAL A 159 -14.59 7.76 3.61
CA VAL A 159 -14.13 6.71 4.51
C VAL A 159 -14.84 5.41 4.16
N SER A 160 -14.11 4.37 3.86
CA SER A 160 -14.65 3.05 3.55
C SER A 160 -15.08 2.31 4.82
N ALA A 161 -16.08 1.43 4.70
CA ALA A 161 -16.46 0.58 5.83
C ALA A 161 -15.31 -0.29 6.31
N TRP A 162 -14.39 -0.64 5.40
CA TRP A 162 -13.24 -1.47 5.71
C TRP A 162 -12.20 -0.70 6.53
N SER A 163 -11.81 0.52 6.14
CA SER A 163 -10.88 1.33 6.94
C SER A 163 -11.46 1.68 8.30
N ALA A 164 -12.76 2.00 8.37
CA ALA A 164 -13.44 2.24 9.65
C ALA A 164 -13.42 1.01 10.57
N LEU A 165 -13.56 -0.21 10.01
CA LEU A 165 -13.40 -1.44 10.78
C LEU A 165 -11.95 -1.61 11.28
N LEU A 166 -10.97 -1.34 10.43
CA LEU A 166 -9.56 -1.44 10.83
C LEU A 166 -9.21 -0.46 11.95
N ASP A 167 -9.74 0.75 11.93
CA ASP A 167 -9.56 1.73 13.02
C ASP A 167 -10.10 1.21 14.37
N LEU A 168 -11.15 0.38 14.34
CA LEU A 168 -11.70 -0.23 15.55
C LEU A 168 -10.91 -1.42 16.06
N VAL A 169 -10.23 -2.16 15.16
CA VAL A 169 -9.50 -3.38 15.52
C VAL A 169 -8.00 -3.17 15.62
N PHE A 170 -7.43 -2.15 15.00
CA PHE A 170 -6.01 -1.84 15.03
C PHE A 170 -5.67 -0.86 16.15
N LEU A 171 -5.94 -1.25 17.40
CA LEU A 171 -5.65 -0.42 18.56
C LEU A 171 -4.15 -0.47 18.94
N SER A 172 -3.49 -1.57 18.60
CA SER A 172 -2.06 -1.79 18.82
C SER A 172 -1.44 -2.57 17.67
N SER A 173 -0.11 -2.61 17.62
CA SER A 173 0.61 -3.47 16.65
C SER A 173 0.29 -4.96 16.87
N GLU A 174 0.05 -5.39 18.10
CA GLU A 174 -0.30 -6.78 18.44
C GLU A 174 -1.67 -7.15 17.91
N ASP A 175 -2.66 -6.26 18.05
CA ASP A 175 -3.99 -6.46 17.48
C ASP A 175 -3.94 -6.56 15.96
N ALA A 176 -3.19 -5.68 15.31
CA ALA A 176 -3.00 -5.69 13.87
C ALA A 176 -2.28 -6.96 13.38
N ILE A 177 -1.28 -7.46 14.12
CA ILE A 177 -0.61 -8.74 13.84
C ILE A 177 -1.60 -9.89 13.93
N GLY A 178 -2.37 -9.95 15.02
CA GLY A 178 -3.38 -10.98 15.23
C GLY A 178 -4.44 -11.01 14.15
N PHE A 179 -5.00 -9.85 13.83
CA PHE A 179 -6.00 -9.68 12.79
C PHE A 179 -5.48 -10.08 11.39
N SER A 180 -4.29 -9.61 11.02
CA SER A 180 -3.69 -9.94 9.71
C SER A 180 -3.40 -11.44 9.56
N ARG A 181 -3.06 -12.12 10.64
CA ARG A 181 -2.91 -13.59 10.65
C ARG A 181 -4.25 -14.29 10.46
N GLY A 182 -5.30 -13.82 11.15
CA GLY A 182 -6.66 -14.33 10.99
C GLY A 182 -7.22 -14.14 9.58
N LEU A 183 -6.98 -12.97 8.94
CA LEU A 183 -7.38 -12.74 7.55
C LEU A 183 -6.75 -13.74 6.55
N ARG A 184 -5.55 -14.22 6.84
CA ARG A 184 -4.83 -15.17 5.97
C ARG A 184 -5.26 -16.61 6.18
N SER A 185 -5.53 -16.99 7.43
CA SER A 185 -6.02 -18.32 7.77
C SER A 185 -7.48 -18.52 7.33
N GLY A 186 -8.21 -17.44 7.06
CA GLY A 186 -9.64 -17.46 6.77
C GLY A 186 -10.51 -17.58 8.03
N ASP A 187 -9.92 -17.38 9.20
CA ASP A 187 -10.63 -17.45 10.49
C ASP A 187 -11.38 -16.15 10.81
N VAL A 188 -11.12 -15.09 10.07
CA VAL A 188 -11.84 -13.81 10.15
C VAL A 188 -12.75 -13.69 8.93
N VAL A 189 -14.03 -13.89 9.12
CA VAL A 189 -15.10 -13.70 8.14
C VAL A 189 -16.02 -12.58 8.62
#